data_3442fa4315d24178e6234cf4e599f916
#
_entry.id   3442fa4315d24178e6234cf4e599f916
#
_cell.length_a   1.000
_cell.length_b   1.000
_cell.length_c   1.000
_cell.angle_alpha   90.00
_cell.angle_beta   90.00
_cell.angle_gamma   90.00
#
_symmetry.space_group_name_H-M   'P 1'
#
loop_
_entity.id
_entity.type
_entity.pdbx_description
1 polymer ?
#
loop_
_entity_poly.entity_id
_entity_poly.type
_entity_poly.pdbx_seq_one_letter_code
_entity_poly.pdbx_strand_id
1 'polypeptide(L)'
;MTLNLYERVVLKVAVSGQDVRPGDVATLVDFVAHPTGGPRGCVLEFFNAVGESIRVLTVAEDAVEPLRADEVPSVRPLSGVR
;
A
#
# COMPACT_ATOMS: atom_id res chain seq x y z
N MET A 1 -2.68 16.57 2.11
CA MET A 1 -2.33 15.22 2.61
C MET A 1 -0.93 14.87 2.16
N THR A 2 -0.05 14.53 3.05
CA THR A 2 1.37 14.28 2.75
C THR A 2 1.70 12.81 2.92
N LEU A 3 2.29 12.21 1.89
CA LEU A 3 2.79 10.84 1.93
C LEU A 3 4.28 10.87 2.24
N ASN A 4 4.70 10.16 3.28
CA ASN A 4 6.10 10.10 3.71
C ASN A 4 6.63 8.68 3.61
N LEU A 5 7.90 8.55 3.20
CA LEU A 5 8.56 7.24 3.13
C LEU A 5 8.58 6.58 4.51
N TYR A 6 8.41 5.26 4.49
CA TYR A 6 8.47 4.37 5.66
C TYR A 6 7.32 4.56 6.65
N GLU A 7 6.32 5.34 6.30
CA GLU A 7 5.08 5.41 7.07
C GLU A 7 4.05 4.43 6.51
N ARG A 8 3.12 4.01 7.35
CA ARG A 8 2.02 3.16 6.93
C ARG A 8 0.99 3.98 6.19
N VAL A 9 0.45 3.37 5.14
CA VAL A 9 -0.61 3.96 4.31
C VAL A 9 -1.75 2.95 4.17
N VAL A 10 -2.93 3.43 3.82
CA VAL A 10 -4.07 2.58 3.54
C VAL A 10 -4.42 2.67 2.07
N LEU A 11 -4.68 1.51 1.46
CA LEU A 11 -5.09 1.40 0.07
C LEU A 11 -6.55 1.83 -0.06
N LYS A 12 -6.83 2.68 -1.04
CA LYS A 12 -8.18 3.22 -1.29
C LYS A 12 -8.93 2.47 -2.39
N VAL A 13 -8.21 1.68 -3.20
CA VAL A 13 -8.74 0.99 -4.38
C VAL A 13 -8.31 -0.46 -4.39
N ALA A 14 -9.07 -1.30 -5.09
CA ALA A 14 -8.62 -2.66 -5.38
C ALA A 14 -7.60 -2.62 -6.52
N VAL A 15 -6.63 -3.54 -6.49
CA VAL A 15 -5.66 -3.72 -7.57
C VAL A 15 -5.94 -5.05 -8.24
N SER A 16 -6.27 -5.01 -9.53
CA SER A 16 -6.66 -6.19 -10.29
C SER A 16 -5.57 -7.24 -10.29
N GLY A 17 -5.93 -8.49 -10.00
CA GLY A 17 -5.02 -9.64 -10.03
C GLY A 17 -4.12 -9.78 -8.81
N GLN A 18 -4.19 -8.89 -7.83
CA GLN A 18 -3.25 -8.87 -6.70
C GLN A 18 -3.88 -9.23 -5.35
N ASP A 19 -5.19 -9.40 -5.30
CA ASP A 19 -5.95 -9.68 -4.07
C ASP A 19 -5.68 -8.65 -2.95
N VAL A 20 -5.39 -7.43 -3.32
CA VAL A 20 -5.35 -6.31 -2.38
C VAL A 20 -6.62 -5.48 -2.53
N ARG A 21 -7.13 -4.96 -1.43
CA ARG A 21 -8.45 -4.36 -1.35
C ARG A 21 -8.40 -3.02 -0.64
N PRO A 22 -9.41 -2.16 -0.86
CA PRO A 22 -9.53 -0.94 -0.05
C PRO A 22 -9.53 -1.28 1.44
N GLY A 23 -8.76 -0.54 2.21
CA GLY A 23 -8.59 -0.77 3.64
C GLY A 23 -7.35 -1.57 4.01
N ASP A 24 -6.67 -2.20 3.04
CA ASP A 24 -5.42 -2.90 3.31
C ASP A 24 -4.33 -1.89 3.65
N VAL A 25 -3.54 -2.22 4.65
CA VAL A 25 -2.46 -1.36 5.15
C VAL A 25 -1.11 -1.87 4.65
N ALA A 26 -0.30 -0.97 4.17
CA ALA A 26 1.05 -1.25 3.70
C ALA A 26 2.01 -0.18 4.20
N THR A 27 3.31 -0.41 4.02
CA THR A 27 4.34 0.59 4.26
C THR A 27 4.76 1.19 2.93
N LEU A 28 4.81 2.51 2.85
CA LEU A 28 5.29 3.23 1.69
C LEU A 28 6.82 3.23 1.74
N VAL A 29 7.45 2.53 0.78
CA VAL A 29 8.90 2.33 0.83
C VAL A 29 9.66 3.10 -0.25
N ASP A 30 8.98 3.57 -1.29
CA ASP A 30 9.61 4.37 -2.34
C ASP A 30 8.57 5.10 -3.19
N PHE A 31 9.04 6.07 -3.97
CA PHE A 31 8.26 6.73 -5.01
C PHE A 31 8.89 6.48 -6.36
N VAL A 32 8.07 6.38 -7.40
CA VAL A 32 8.52 6.18 -8.77
C VAL A 32 7.90 7.25 -9.66
N ALA A 33 8.73 7.97 -10.42
CA ALA A 33 8.24 8.99 -11.33
C ALA A 33 7.43 8.35 -12.47
N HIS A 34 6.31 8.97 -12.85
CA HIS A 34 5.54 8.53 -14.00
C HIS A 34 6.32 8.80 -15.28
N PRO A 35 6.38 7.84 -16.25
CA PRO A 35 7.19 8.01 -17.46
C PRO A 35 6.76 9.18 -18.36
N THR A 36 5.49 9.58 -18.30
CA THR A 36 4.93 10.62 -19.16
C THR A 36 4.34 11.79 -18.39
N GLY A 37 4.76 12.01 -17.14
CA GLY A 37 4.34 13.17 -16.35
C GLY A 37 3.01 13.02 -15.63
N GLY A 38 2.44 11.82 -15.56
CA GLY A 38 1.25 11.53 -14.74
C GLY A 38 1.58 11.49 -13.24
N PRO A 39 0.63 11.07 -12.41
CA PRO A 39 0.88 10.94 -10.97
C PRO A 39 2.03 9.99 -10.72
N ARG A 40 2.90 10.31 -9.76
CA ARG A 40 3.99 9.40 -9.39
C ARG A 40 3.42 8.12 -8.82
N GLY A 41 4.21 7.05 -8.89
CA GLY A 41 3.90 5.78 -8.27
C GLY A 41 4.38 5.72 -6.83
N CYS A 42 3.67 4.93 -6.03
CA CYS A 42 4.05 4.60 -4.67
C CYS A 42 4.36 3.11 -4.62
N VAL A 43 5.55 2.77 -4.15
CA VAL A 43 5.94 1.37 -3.93
C VAL A 43 5.49 1.00 -2.53
N LEU A 44 4.60 0.01 -2.43
CA LEU A 44 4.00 -0.43 -1.18
C LEU A 44 4.53 -1.80 -0.84
N GLU A 45 4.95 -1.97 0.41
CA GLU A 45 5.36 -3.26 0.93
C GLU A 45 4.36 -3.71 2.00
N PHE A 46 3.80 -4.91 1.78
CA PHE A 46 2.84 -5.51 2.69
C PHE A 46 3.55 -6.52 3.57
N PHE A 47 3.39 -6.35 4.87
CA PHE A 47 4.01 -7.24 5.86
C PHE A 47 2.94 -8.09 6.53
N ASN A 48 3.31 -9.33 6.86
CA ASN A 48 2.44 -10.19 7.64
C ASN A 48 2.56 -9.89 9.14
N ALA A 49 1.86 -10.64 9.97
CA ALA A 49 1.79 -10.39 11.40
C ALA A 49 3.11 -10.58 12.13
N VAL A 50 4.05 -11.32 11.54
CA VAL A 50 5.39 -11.55 12.13
C VAL A 50 6.46 -10.67 11.48
N GLY A 51 6.08 -9.69 10.66
CA GLY A 51 7.00 -8.72 10.10
C GLY A 51 7.71 -9.16 8.83
N GLU A 52 7.24 -10.23 8.18
CA GLU A 52 7.82 -10.66 6.90
C GLU A 52 7.15 -9.94 5.75
N SER A 53 7.94 -9.53 4.75
CA SER A 53 7.42 -8.94 3.52
C SER A 53 6.76 -10.02 2.68
N ILE A 54 5.46 -9.88 2.41
CA ILE A 54 4.69 -10.88 1.69
C ILE A 54 4.20 -10.40 0.33
N ARG A 55 4.27 -9.12 0.05
CA ARG A 55 3.91 -8.55 -1.26
C ARG A 55 4.50 -7.17 -1.41
N VAL A 56 4.93 -6.85 -2.63
CA VAL A 56 5.36 -5.49 -3.01
C VAL A 56 4.60 -5.11 -4.28
N LEU A 57 3.97 -3.96 -4.28
CA LEU A 57 3.21 -3.44 -5.41
C LEU A 57 3.54 -1.96 -5.63
N THR A 58 3.39 -1.52 -6.88
CA THR A 58 3.44 -0.10 -7.21
C THR A 58 2.05 0.34 -7.65
N VAL A 59 1.54 1.40 -7.02
CA VAL A 59 0.24 1.99 -7.34
C VAL A 59 0.39 3.50 -7.51
N ALA A 60 -0.57 4.14 -8.16
CA ALA A 60 -0.57 5.59 -8.26
C ALA A 60 -0.75 6.22 -6.87
N GLU A 61 -0.17 7.40 -6.66
CA GLU A 61 -0.22 8.05 -5.34
C GLU A 61 -1.64 8.40 -4.89
N ASP A 62 -2.57 8.58 -5.82
CA ASP A 62 -3.95 8.84 -5.48
C ASP A 62 -4.74 7.58 -5.07
N ALA A 63 -4.11 6.41 -5.16
CA ALA A 63 -4.70 5.14 -4.70
C ALA A 63 -4.47 4.87 -3.22
N VAL A 64 -3.71 5.69 -2.54
CA VAL A 64 -3.37 5.52 -1.12
C VAL A 64 -3.54 6.83 -0.35
N GLU A 65 -3.67 6.70 0.95
CA GLU A 65 -3.63 7.84 1.86
C GLU A 65 -2.94 7.43 3.16
N PRO A 66 -2.40 8.40 3.92
CA PRO A 66 -1.79 8.08 5.21
C PRO A 66 -2.81 7.43 6.14
N LEU A 67 -2.34 6.45 6.90
CA LEU A 67 -3.16 5.84 7.96
C LEU A 67 -3.35 6.89 9.07
N ARG A 68 -4.61 7.08 9.47
CA ARG A 68 -4.95 8.10 10.46
C ARG A 68 -4.95 7.54 11.88
N ALA A 69 -4.80 8.43 12.85
CA ALA A 69 -4.75 8.05 14.27
C ALA A 69 -6.06 7.44 14.78
N ASP A 70 -7.18 7.71 14.11
CA ASP A 70 -8.49 7.16 14.48
C ASP A 70 -8.82 5.84 13.77
N GLU A 71 -7.91 5.32 12.94
CA GLU A 71 -8.13 4.11 12.17
C GLU A 71 -7.54 2.90 12.86
N VAL A 72 -8.27 1.77 12.79
CA VAL A 72 -7.81 0.49 13.33
C VAL A 72 -7.60 -0.46 12.16
N PRO A 73 -6.36 -0.97 11.94
CA PRO A 73 -6.12 -1.94 10.88
C PRO A 73 -6.88 -3.24 11.14
N SER A 74 -7.39 -3.86 10.06
CA SER A 74 -8.16 -5.09 10.13
C SER A 74 -7.37 -6.25 9.56
N VAL A 75 -7.59 -7.44 10.11
CA VAL A 75 -6.82 -8.63 9.75
C VAL A 75 -7.57 -9.46 8.72
N ARG A 76 -6.86 -9.85 7.65
CA ARG A 76 -7.31 -10.85 6.70
C ARG A 76 -6.10 -11.55 6.07
N PRO A 77 -6.22 -12.80 5.64
CA PRO A 77 -5.14 -13.42 4.89
C PRO A 77 -5.03 -12.83 3.48
N LEU A 78 -3.82 -12.78 2.96
CA LEU A 78 -3.55 -12.38 1.58
C LEU A 78 -3.45 -13.64 0.73
N SER A 79 -4.22 -13.72 -0.36
CA SER A 79 -4.22 -14.90 -1.25
C SER A 79 -2.85 -15.13 -1.87
N GLY A 80 -2.47 -16.39 -2.03
CA GLY A 80 -1.21 -16.78 -2.64
C GLY A 80 -0.03 -16.76 -1.71
N VAL A 81 -0.22 -16.39 -0.46
CA VAL A 81 0.82 -16.41 0.59
C VAL A 81 0.63 -17.62 1.49
N ARG A 82 1.69 -18.31 1.80
CA ARG A 82 1.70 -19.52 2.65
C ARG A 82 2.37 -19.24 3.98
#